data_bd8d99006689a4ba97ade7b25fecae8d
#
_entry.id   bd8d99006689a4ba97ade7b25fecae8d
#
_cell.length_a   1.000
_cell.length_b   1.000
_cell.length_c   1.000
_cell.angle_alpha   90.00
_cell.angle_beta   90.00
_cell.angle_gamma   90.00
#
_symmetry.space_group_name_H-M   'P 1'
#
loop_
_entity.id
_entity.type
_entity.pdbx_description
1 polymer ?
#
loop_
_entity_poly.entity_id
_entity_poly.type
_entity_poly.pdbx_seq_one_letter_code
_entity_poly.pdbx_strand_id
1 'polypeptide(L)'
;GKTHRPSFRAGRYLLYALGEIVLIVVGILLALYLDNINADKQAREVEAELLSELKSNLVSNIKILGRTLNTEAEYLAYNEMILEYLDNQKPYHKELDRAFGVYFWTVSTNPVTGGYEFLKSKGIDLITNDSLRNKISFVFENEFSILKNENEVWSNNLQQNISYPYHVKHFRRYYSTNTDSTEIELAKPFDYNSLLEDEEFKSINTE
;
A
#
# COMPACT_ATOMS: atom_id res chain seq x y z
N GLY A 1 19.13 -90.21 27.26
CA GLY A 1 19.26 -88.92 26.56
C GLY A 1 18.67 -87.84 27.38
N LYS A 2 19.51 -86.98 27.98
CA LYS A 2 19.04 -85.75 28.67
C LYS A 2 19.04 -84.59 27.66
N THR A 3 17.90 -84.10 27.28
CA THR A 3 17.76 -82.93 26.46
C THR A 3 17.93 -81.67 27.33
N HIS A 4 19.07 -81.00 27.18
CA HIS A 4 19.31 -79.69 27.74
C HIS A 4 18.43 -78.69 26.99
N ARG A 5 17.48 -78.01 27.71
CA ARG A 5 16.77 -76.87 27.24
C ARG A 5 17.57 -75.61 27.55
N PRO A 6 18.05 -74.85 26.54
CA PRO A 6 18.66 -73.53 26.76
C PRO A 6 17.62 -72.41 26.59
N SER A 7 16.70 -72.26 27.53
CA SER A 7 15.59 -71.29 27.34
C SER A 7 15.62 -70.07 28.23
N PHE A 8 16.58 -69.91 29.13
CA PHE A 8 16.61 -68.77 30.07
C PHE A 8 17.56 -67.64 29.70
N ARG A 9 18.50 -67.85 28.80
CA ARG A 9 19.43 -66.72 28.45
C ARG A 9 18.93 -65.88 27.29
N ALA A 10 18.20 -66.36 26.31
CA ALA A 10 17.71 -65.67 25.17
C ALA A 10 16.68 -64.53 25.55
N GLY A 11 15.80 -64.78 26.54
CA GLY A 11 14.83 -63.83 26.97
C GLY A 11 15.44 -62.55 27.63
N ARG A 12 16.56 -62.75 28.37
CA ARG A 12 17.26 -61.57 28.97
C ARG A 12 17.95 -60.74 27.91
N TYR A 13 18.56 -61.31 26.89
CA TYR A 13 19.15 -60.58 25.77
C TYR A 13 18.08 -59.85 24.94
N LEU A 14 16.93 -60.45 24.75
CA LEU A 14 15.80 -59.81 24.06
C LEU A 14 15.28 -58.58 24.83
N LEU A 15 15.16 -58.66 26.15
CA LEU A 15 14.79 -57.54 27.02
C LEU A 15 15.83 -56.42 27.01
N TYR A 16 17.11 -56.71 26.99
CA TYR A 16 18.17 -55.71 26.85
C TYR A 16 18.13 -55.05 25.48
N ALA A 17 17.99 -55.83 24.41
CA ALA A 17 17.86 -55.28 23.04
C ALA A 17 16.62 -54.40 22.86
N LEU A 18 15.48 -54.80 23.47
CA LEU A 18 14.26 -54.02 23.47
C LEU A 18 14.43 -52.71 24.26
N GLY A 19 15.11 -52.73 25.42
CA GLY A 19 15.45 -51.56 26.21
C GLY A 19 16.36 -50.58 25.44
N GLU A 20 17.35 -51.11 24.71
CA GLU A 20 18.24 -50.30 23.87
C GLU A 20 17.49 -49.62 22.73
N ILE A 21 16.59 -50.35 22.04
CA ILE A 21 15.73 -49.76 20.99
C ILE A 21 14.84 -48.66 21.55
N VAL A 22 14.20 -48.90 22.71
CA VAL A 22 13.35 -47.88 23.37
C VAL A 22 14.17 -46.64 23.72
N LEU A 23 15.37 -46.81 24.21
CA LEU A 23 16.25 -45.69 24.58
C LEU A 23 16.69 -44.88 23.36
N ILE A 24 16.98 -45.51 22.25
CA ILE A 24 17.29 -44.85 20.97
C ILE A 24 16.07 -44.09 20.44
N VAL A 25 14.88 -44.70 20.46
CA VAL A 25 13.63 -44.05 20.04
C VAL A 25 13.32 -42.85 20.89
N VAL A 26 13.44 -42.94 22.22
CA VAL A 26 13.25 -41.81 23.12
C VAL A 26 14.25 -40.69 22.84
N GLY A 27 15.52 -41.03 22.58
CA GLY A 27 16.55 -40.06 22.21
C GLY A 27 16.22 -39.32 20.91
N ILE A 28 15.77 -40.02 19.88
CA ILE A 28 15.35 -39.43 18.62
C ILE A 28 14.10 -38.51 18.81
N LEU A 29 13.10 -39.01 19.54
CA LEU A 29 11.90 -38.21 19.81
C LEU A 29 12.22 -36.96 20.61
N LEU A 30 13.12 -37.01 21.58
CA LEU A 30 13.56 -35.88 22.34
C LEU A 30 14.31 -34.85 21.46
N ALA A 31 15.19 -35.35 20.60
CA ALA A 31 15.90 -34.47 19.64
C ALA A 31 14.95 -33.76 18.70
N LEU A 32 13.99 -34.47 18.11
CA LEU A 32 12.95 -33.90 17.24
C LEU A 32 12.05 -32.88 17.99
N TYR A 33 11.72 -33.18 19.26
CA TYR A 33 10.93 -32.27 20.07
C TYR A 33 11.66 -30.93 20.35
N LEU A 34 12.96 -31.03 20.68
CA LEU A 34 13.79 -29.83 20.90
C LEU A 34 13.99 -29.04 19.60
N ASP A 35 14.16 -29.73 18.48
CA ASP A 35 14.29 -29.08 17.17
C ASP A 35 13.01 -28.33 16.76
N ASN A 36 11.85 -28.98 16.97
CA ASN A 36 10.55 -28.33 16.71
C ASN A 36 10.34 -27.09 17.60
N ILE A 37 10.67 -27.15 18.90
CA ILE A 37 10.57 -25.97 19.79
C ILE A 37 11.45 -24.84 19.30
N ASN A 38 12.65 -25.13 18.86
CA ASN A 38 13.58 -24.11 18.34
C ASN A 38 13.08 -23.52 17.03
N ALA A 39 12.57 -24.36 16.13
CA ALA A 39 11.95 -23.92 14.87
C ALA A 39 10.73 -23.02 15.11
N ASP A 40 9.84 -23.40 16.04
CA ASP A 40 8.67 -22.59 16.42
C ASP A 40 9.09 -21.23 17.00
N LYS A 41 10.13 -21.21 17.82
CA LYS A 41 10.66 -19.96 18.38
C LYS A 41 11.19 -19.05 17.28
N GLN A 42 12.00 -19.57 16.36
CA GLN A 42 12.50 -18.80 15.23
C GLN A 42 11.38 -18.28 14.34
N ALA A 43 10.36 -19.09 14.05
CA ALA A 43 9.20 -18.68 13.28
C ALA A 43 8.46 -17.50 13.93
N ARG A 44 8.27 -17.53 15.25
CA ARG A 44 7.64 -16.41 15.99
C ARG A 44 8.49 -15.16 16.01
N GLU A 45 9.81 -15.27 16.08
CA GLU A 45 10.72 -14.11 15.99
C GLU A 45 10.60 -13.45 14.60
N VAL A 46 10.61 -14.25 13.53
CA VAL A 46 10.41 -13.76 12.16
C VAL A 46 9.02 -13.14 11.97
N GLU A 47 7.96 -13.78 12.50
CA GLU A 47 6.60 -13.22 12.48
C GLU A 47 6.55 -11.83 13.16
N ALA A 48 7.15 -11.70 14.35
CA ALA A 48 7.16 -10.44 15.09
C ALA A 48 7.93 -9.33 14.34
N GLU A 49 9.05 -9.66 13.72
CA GLU A 49 9.83 -8.73 12.91
C GLU A 49 9.04 -8.25 11.69
N LEU A 50 8.42 -9.18 10.96
CA LEU A 50 7.55 -8.87 9.82
C LEU A 50 6.35 -8.00 10.21
N LEU A 51 5.68 -8.32 11.31
CA LEU A 51 4.56 -7.52 11.81
C LEU A 51 5.01 -6.09 12.20
N SER A 52 6.22 -5.95 12.74
CA SER A 52 6.80 -4.63 13.05
C SER A 52 7.06 -3.83 11.78
N GLU A 53 7.59 -4.46 10.73
CA GLU A 53 7.82 -3.83 9.43
C GLU A 53 6.51 -3.42 8.77
N LEU A 54 5.51 -4.32 8.71
CA LEU A 54 4.18 -4.03 8.19
C LEU A 54 3.51 -2.86 8.92
N LYS A 55 3.64 -2.81 10.25
CA LYS A 55 3.16 -1.68 11.06
C LYS A 55 3.84 -0.37 10.65
N SER A 56 5.16 -0.39 10.46
CA SER A 56 5.93 0.78 10.00
C SER A 56 5.47 1.26 8.63
N ASN A 57 5.26 0.32 7.69
CA ASN A 57 4.72 0.61 6.35
C ASN A 57 3.32 1.26 6.43
N LEU A 58 2.42 0.70 7.25
CA LEU A 58 1.07 1.25 7.43
C LEU A 58 1.09 2.65 8.06
N VAL A 59 1.94 2.90 9.05
CA VAL A 59 2.12 4.25 9.63
C VAL A 59 2.62 5.24 8.58
N SER A 60 3.54 4.83 7.71
CA SER A 60 4.03 5.65 6.60
C SER A 60 2.92 5.92 5.59
N ASN A 61 2.13 4.92 5.26
CA ASN A 61 0.99 5.04 4.34
C ASN A 61 -0.09 5.99 4.88
N ILE A 62 -0.41 5.94 6.17
CA ILE A 62 -1.33 6.89 6.80
C ILE A 62 -0.84 8.34 6.63
N LYS A 63 0.46 8.58 6.78
CA LYS A 63 1.04 9.92 6.58
C LYS A 63 1.00 10.36 5.11
N ILE A 64 1.26 9.44 4.19
CA ILE A 64 1.18 9.70 2.74
C ILE A 64 -0.25 10.06 2.38
N LEU A 65 -1.21 9.22 2.73
CA LEU A 65 -2.64 9.42 2.48
C LEU A 65 -3.17 10.73 3.08
N GLY A 66 -2.75 11.06 4.32
CA GLY A 66 -3.13 12.31 4.95
C GLY A 66 -2.64 13.55 4.19
N ARG A 67 -1.42 13.51 3.64
CA ARG A 67 -0.90 14.59 2.78
C ARG A 67 -1.66 14.67 1.46
N THR A 68 -1.89 13.52 0.82
CA THR A 68 -2.69 13.45 -0.41
C THR A 68 -4.05 14.06 -0.22
N LEU A 69 -4.80 13.66 0.82
CA LEU A 69 -6.13 14.22 1.12
C LEU A 69 -6.12 15.73 1.29
N ASN A 70 -5.11 16.30 1.97
CA ASN A 70 -5.00 17.74 2.14
C ASN A 70 -4.75 18.45 0.80
N THR A 71 -3.91 17.88 -0.07
CA THR A 71 -3.65 18.47 -1.39
C THR A 71 -4.85 18.35 -2.32
N GLU A 72 -5.55 17.22 -2.30
CA GLU A 72 -6.80 17.05 -3.07
C GLU A 72 -7.89 18.02 -2.60
N ALA A 73 -8.02 18.22 -1.30
CA ALA A 73 -8.96 19.21 -0.76
C ALA A 73 -8.62 20.64 -1.22
N GLU A 74 -7.33 20.98 -1.34
CA GLU A 74 -6.89 22.26 -1.90
C GLU A 74 -7.27 22.37 -3.38
N TYR A 75 -7.03 21.34 -4.18
CA TYR A 75 -7.37 21.35 -5.61
C TYR A 75 -8.88 21.41 -5.85
N LEU A 76 -9.65 20.69 -5.04
CA LEU A 76 -11.11 20.78 -5.08
C LEU A 76 -11.60 22.21 -4.80
N ALA A 77 -11.04 22.88 -3.80
CA ALA A 77 -11.39 24.27 -3.50
C ALA A 77 -11.06 25.21 -4.66
N TYR A 78 -9.99 24.97 -5.42
CA TYR A 78 -9.70 25.74 -6.62
C TYR A 78 -10.69 25.47 -7.75
N ASN A 79 -11.10 24.23 -7.95
CA ASN A 79 -12.12 23.88 -8.94
C ASN A 79 -13.48 24.51 -8.58
N GLU A 80 -13.89 24.44 -7.31
CA GLU A 80 -15.09 25.12 -6.82
C GLU A 80 -15.02 26.65 -7.03
N MET A 81 -13.87 27.26 -6.80
CA MET A 81 -13.64 28.68 -7.06
C MET A 81 -13.80 29.01 -8.55
N ILE A 82 -13.21 28.21 -9.44
CA ILE A 82 -13.36 28.39 -10.89
C ILE A 82 -14.83 28.33 -11.27
N LEU A 83 -15.55 27.29 -10.86
CA LEU A 83 -16.97 27.11 -11.16
C LEU A 83 -17.83 28.29 -10.63
N GLU A 84 -17.56 28.74 -9.40
CA GLU A 84 -18.27 29.90 -8.82
C GLU A 84 -18.10 31.15 -9.67
N TYR A 85 -16.90 31.38 -10.21
CA TYR A 85 -16.65 32.54 -11.08
C TYR A 85 -17.33 32.39 -12.43
N LEU A 86 -17.29 31.21 -13.04
CA LEU A 86 -17.89 30.97 -14.35
C LEU A 86 -19.41 30.99 -14.30
N ASP A 87 -20.04 30.32 -13.35
CA ASP A 87 -21.49 30.19 -13.24
C ASP A 87 -22.16 31.50 -12.89
N ASN A 88 -21.47 32.33 -12.10
CA ASN A 88 -21.97 33.68 -11.76
C ASN A 88 -21.47 34.77 -12.70
N GLN A 89 -20.82 34.42 -13.80
CA GLN A 89 -20.26 35.34 -14.80
C GLN A 89 -19.46 36.50 -14.16
N LYS A 90 -18.66 36.15 -13.13
CA LYS A 90 -17.83 37.15 -12.43
C LYS A 90 -16.68 37.60 -13.32
N PRO A 91 -16.25 38.88 -13.20
CA PRO A 91 -15.08 39.37 -13.95
C PRO A 91 -13.81 38.62 -13.50
N TYR A 92 -12.88 38.48 -14.44
CA TYR A 92 -11.58 37.85 -14.14
C TYR A 92 -10.91 38.58 -12.97
N HIS A 93 -10.38 37.76 -12.04
CA HIS A 93 -9.58 38.23 -10.92
C HIS A 93 -8.28 37.44 -10.83
N LYS A 94 -7.18 38.07 -10.41
CA LYS A 94 -5.85 37.46 -10.39
C LYS A 94 -5.73 36.24 -9.45
N GLU A 95 -6.59 36.11 -8.46
CA GLU A 95 -6.64 34.96 -7.57
C GLU A 95 -6.94 33.64 -8.32
N LEU A 96 -7.64 33.72 -9.46
CA LEU A 96 -7.88 32.56 -10.34
C LEU A 96 -6.60 32.04 -11.00
N ASP A 97 -5.52 32.82 -11.07
CA ASP A 97 -4.29 32.39 -11.72
C ASP A 97 -3.72 31.10 -11.10
N ARG A 98 -3.83 30.97 -9.77
CA ARG A 98 -3.42 29.75 -9.06
C ARG A 98 -4.36 28.60 -9.35
N ALA A 99 -5.66 28.82 -9.28
CA ALA A 99 -6.66 27.82 -9.60
C ALA A 99 -6.48 27.31 -11.04
N PHE A 100 -6.35 28.19 -12.02
CA PHE A 100 -6.07 27.84 -13.41
C PHE A 100 -4.73 27.12 -13.61
N GLY A 101 -3.74 27.37 -12.74
CA GLY A 101 -2.44 26.68 -12.80
C GLY A 101 -2.52 25.23 -12.38
N VAL A 102 -3.52 24.82 -11.57
CA VAL A 102 -3.52 23.52 -10.90
C VAL A 102 -4.79 22.68 -11.09
N TYR A 103 -5.88 23.21 -11.65
CA TYR A 103 -7.17 22.51 -11.76
C TYR A 103 -7.10 21.14 -12.43
N PHE A 104 -6.11 20.93 -13.29
CA PHE A 104 -5.90 19.66 -14.01
C PHE A 104 -4.93 18.71 -13.31
N TRP A 105 -4.34 19.11 -12.18
CA TRP A 105 -3.46 18.25 -11.42
C TRP A 105 -4.25 17.28 -10.54
N THR A 106 -3.76 16.07 -10.47
CA THR A 106 -4.21 15.03 -9.54
C THR A 106 -3.02 14.54 -8.73
N VAL A 107 -3.24 14.12 -7.50
CA VAL A 107 -2.19 13.62 -6.64
C VAL A 107 -2.10 12.11 -6.73
N SER A 108 -1.03 11.61 -7.31
CA SER A 108 -0.76 10.16 -7.33
C SER A 108 -0.30 9.67 -5.97
N THR A 109 -0.93 8.63 -5.46
CA THR A 109 -0.59 8.01 -4.17
C THR A 109 0.01 6.64 -4.40
N ASN A 110 1.28 6.48 -4.00
CA ASN A 110 1.98 5.21 -4.07
C ASN A 110 2.21 4.65 -2.66
N PRO A 111 1.40 3.67 -2.22
CA PRO A 111 1.57 3.05 -0.92
C PRO A 111 2.91 2.29 -0.81
N VAL A 112 3.49 2.31 0.39
CA VAL A 112 4.65 1.48 0.73
C VAL A 112 4.16 0.06 0.96
N THR A 113 4.57 -0.88 0.12
CA THR A 113 4.13 -2.28 0.15
C THR A 113 5.28 -3.28 0.38
N GLY A 114 6.52 -2.81 0.54
CA GLY A 114 7.72 -3.66 0.61
C GLY A 114 7.64 -4.77 1.66
N GLY A 115 7.18 -4.46 2.87
CA GLY A 115 7.00 -5.46 3.94
C GLY A 115 5.96 -6.53 3.57
N TYR A 116 4.89 -6.16 2.87
CA TYR A 116 3.88 -7.12 2.40
C TYR A 116 4.41 -8.00 1.25
N GLU A 117 5.13 -7.44 0.30
CA GLU A 117 5.76 -8.21 -0.78
C GLU A 117 6.80 -9.19 -0.23
N PHE A 118 7.55 -8.78 0.80
CA PHE A 118 8.46 -9.68 1.49
C PHE A 118 7.71 -10.80 2.21
N LEU A 119 6.62 -10.51 2.95
CA LEU A 119 5.76 -11.51 3.56
C LEU A 119 5.25 -12.52 2.53
N LYS A 120 4.74 -12.07 1.38
CA LYS A 120 4.28 -12.96 0.29
C LYS A 120 5.39 -13.88 -0.21
N SER A 121 6.61 -13.37 -0.33
CA SER A 121 7.77 -14.16 -0.80
C SER A 121 8.18 -15.26 0.17
N LYS A 122 7.93 -15.09 1.47
CA LYS A 122 8.23 -16.05 2.55
C LYS A 122 7.08 -17.00 2.84
N GLY A 123 5.88 -16.64 2.46
CA GLY A 123 4.64 -17.35 2.73
C GLY A 123 3.79 -16.60 3.76
N ILE A 124 2.57 -16.31 3.37
CA ILE A 124 1.63 -15.51 4.19
C ILE A 124 1.24 -16.24 5.49
N ASP A 125 1.39 -17.57 5.51
CA ASP A 125 1.11 -18.43 6.67
C ASP A 125 2.11 -18.23 7.83
N LEU A 126 3.18 -17.46 7.63
CA LEU A 126 4.05 -16.99 8.72
C LEU A 126 3.29 -16.16 9.76
N ILE A 127 2.19 -15.51 9.36
CA ILE A 127 1.30 -14.85 10.30
C ILE A 127 0.33 -15.90 10.85
N THR A 128 0.55 -16.28 12.10
CA THR A 128 -0.18 -17.37 12.77
C THR A 128 -1.63 -17.00 13.09
N ASN A 129 -1.93 -15.71 13.28
CA ASN A 129 -3.28 -15.22 13.53
C ASN A 129 -4.05 -15.04 12.21
N ASP A 130 -4.97 -15.96 11.90
CA ASP A 130 -5.77 -15.98 10.67
C ASP A 130 -6.55 -14.68 10.45
N SER A 131 -7.16 -14.12 11.49
CA SER A 131 -7.93 -12.88 11.38
C SER A 131 -7.04 -11.69 11.01
N LEU A 132 -5.86 -11.60 11.62
CA LEU A 132 -4.88 -10.56 11.32
C LEU A 132 -4.32 -10.74 9.90
N ARG A 133 -3.97 -11.96 9.52
CA ARG A 133 -3.50 -12.31 8.18
C ARG A 133 -4.48 -11.87 7.10
N ASN A 134 -5.77 -12.20 7.28
CA ASN A 134 -6.82 -11.82 6.34
C ASN A 134 -6.99 -10.30 6.23
N LYS A 135 -6.93 -9.56 7.34
CA LYS A 135 -7.01 -8.10 7.35
C LYS A 135 -5.82 -7.46 6.64
N ILE A 136 -4.61 -7.97 6.88
CA ILE A 136 -3.40 -7.50 6.20
C ILE A 136 -3.53 -7.72 4.69
N SER A 137 -3.88 -8.93 4.27
CA SER A 137 -4.10 -9.24 2.85
C SER A 137 -5.15 -8.33 2.23
N PHE A 138 -6.27 -8.13 2.91
CA PHE A 138 -7.35 -7.27 2.41
C PHE A 138 -6.86 -5.83 2.15
N VAL A 139 -6.13 -5.23 3.08
CA VAL A 139 -5.61 -3.86 2.91
C VAL A 139 -4.62 -3.79 1.75
N PHE A 140 -3.65 -4.70 1.70
CA PHE A 140 -2.57 -4.62 0.71
C PHE A 140 -2.98 -5.09 -0.70
N GLU A 141 -3.87 -6.09 -0.81
CA GLU A 141 -4.28 -6.65 -2.10
C GLU A 141 -5.53 -5.97 -2.69
N ASN A 142 -6.46 -5.52 -1.84
CA ASN A 142 -7.69 -4.89 -2.32
C ASN A 142 -7.62 -3.36 -2.21
N GLU A 143 -7.51 -2.80 -1.00
CA GLU A 143 -7.60 -1.35 -0.81
C GLU A 143 -6.49 -0.58 -1.54
N PHE A 144 -5.24 -1.02 -1.41
CA PHE A 144 -4.13 -0.37 -2.12
C PHE A 144 -4.14 -0.64 -3.62
N SER A 145 -4.70 -1.76 -4.06
CA SER A 145 -4.87 -2.06 -5.49
C SER A 145 -5.94 -1.18 -6.12
N ILE A 146 -7.07 -0.97 -5.43
CA ILE A 146 -8.12 -0.03 -5.85
C ILE A 146 -7.54 1.38 -5.96
N LEU A 147 -6.89 1.86 -4.90
CA LEU A 147 -6.26 3.18 -4.86
C LEU A 147 -5.27 3.40 -6.03
N LYS A 148 -4.42 2.41 -6.29
CA LYS A 148 -3.48 2.45 -7.41
C LYS A 148 -4.19 2.49 -8.76
N ASN A 149 -5.22 1.66 -8.94
CA ASN A 149 -5.97 1.58 -10.18
C ASN A 149 -6.73 2.88 -10.48
N GLU A 150 -7.37 3.48 -9.47
CA GLU A 150 -8.04 4.76 -9.60
C GLU A 150 -7.06 5.87 -9.99
N ASN A 151 -5.90 5.95 -9.33
CA ASN A 151 -4.88 6.93 -9.69
C ASN A 151 -4.30 6.73 -11.10
N GLU A 152 -3.97 5.49 -11.49
CA GLU A 152 -3.32 5.21 -12.77
C GLU A 152 -4.29 5.23 -13.95
N VAL A 153 -5.50 4.70 -13.78
CA VAL A 153 -6.44 4.52 -14.88
C VAL A 153 -7.34 5.74 -15.05
N TRP A 154 -7.91 6.25 -13.98
CA TRP A 154 -8.87 7.37 -14.07
C TRP A 154 -8.17 8.72 -14.09
N SER A 155 -7.43 9.06 -13.03
CA SER A 155 -6.83 10.39 -12.89
C SER A 155 -5.83 10.68 -14.00
N ASN A 156 -4.92 9.75 -14.29
CA ASN A 156 -3.93 9.96 -15.34
C ASN A 156 -4.55 10.02 -16.74
N ASN A 157 -5.58 9.20 -17.01
CA ASN A 157 -6.24 9.23 -18.33
C ASN A 157 -7.01 10.52 -18.53
N LEU A 158 -7.78 10.98 -17.56
CA LEU A 158 -8.48 12.26 -17.62
C LEU A 158 -7.50 13.42 -17.78
N GLN A 159 -6.47 13.44 -16.96
CA GLN A 159 -5.44 14.48 -17.03
C GLN A 159 -4.74 14.52 -18.39
N GLN A 160 -4.26 13.39 -18.89
CA GLN A 160 -3.46 13.36 -20.11
C GLN A 160 -4.28 13.54 -21.39
N ASN A 161 -5.51 13.06 -21.41
CA ASN A 161 -6.32 13.03 -22.63
C ASN A 161 -7.37 14.15 -22.71
N ILE A 162 -7.73 14.75 -21.59
CA ILE A 162 -8.78 15.77 -21.53
C ILE A 162 -8.25 17.07 -20.92
N SER A 163 -7.95 17.08 -19.62
CA SER A 163 -7.70 18.31 -18.88
C SER A 163 -6.41 19.02 -19.31
N TYR A 164 -5.32 18.31 -19.47
CA TYR A 164 -4.03 18.90 -19.87
C TYR A 164 -4.03 19.39 -21.35
N PRO A 165 -4.53 18.64 -22.35
CA PRO A 165 -4.69 19.14 -23.70
C PRO A 165 -5.59 20.39 -23.77
N TYR A 166 -6.69 20.44 -23.02
CA TYR A 166 -7.53 21.61 -22.91
C TYR A 166 -6.73 22.78 -22.31
N HIS A 167 -6.01 22.56 -21.21
CA HIS A 167 -5.19 23.58 -20.57
C HIS A 167 -4.17 24.21 -21.52
N VAL A 168 -3.39 23.40 -22.23
CA VAL A 168 -2.36 23.89 -23.18
C VAL A 168 -2.97 24.75 -24.29
N LYS A 169 -4.20 24.44 -24.73
CA LYS A 169 -4.89 25.14 -25.80
C LYS A 169 -5.48 26.48 -25.35
N HIS A 170 -5.89 26.60 -24.09
CA HIS A 170 -6.66 27.75 -23.59
C HIS A 170 -5.94 28.64 -22.59
N PHE A 171 -4.80 28.17 -22.04
CA PHE A 171 -4.09 28.88 -20.97
C PHE A 171 -2.61 29.06 -21.27
N ARG A 172 -2.06 30.16 -20.76
CA ARG A 172 -0.63 30.42 -20.68
C ARG A 172 -0.15 30.20 -19.26
N ARG A 173 0.70 29.18 -19.06
CA ARG A 173 1.36 28.91 -17.76
C ARG A 173 2.50 29.88 -17.50
N TYR A 174 2.70 30.21 -16.25
CA TYR A 174 3.87 30.92 -15.76
C TYR A 174 4.14 30.53 -14.31
N TYR A 175 5.31 30.88 -13.83
CA TYR A 175 5.72 30.54 -12.46
C TYR A 175 6.00 31.81 -11.69
N SER A 176 5.69 31.78 -10.39
CA SER A 176 6.03 32.80 -9.41
C SER A 176 6.82 32.13 -8.29
N THR A 177 7.78 32.83 -7.71
CA THR A 177 8.54 32.30 -6.58
C THR A 177 7.95 32.86 -5.30
N ASN A 178 7.64 31.99 -4.34
CA ASN A 178 7.18 32.39 -3.00
C ASN A 178 8.35 32.86 -2.12
N THR A 179 8.04 33.43 -0.95
CA THR A 179 9.05 33.92 0.02
C THR A 179 10.01 32.86 0.52
N ASP A 180 9.62 31.59 0.48
CA ASP A 180 10.44 30.43 0.85
C ASP A 180 11.18 29.79 -0.35
N SER A 181 11.24 30.49 -1.49
CA SER A 181 11.82 30.03 -2.75
C SER A 181 11.10 28.85 -3.41
N THR A 182 9.87 28.54 -2.99
CA THR A 182 9.03 27.54 -3.66
C THR A 182 8.42 28.12 -4.93
N GLU A 183 8.55 27.41 -6.04
CA GLU A 183 7.89 27.78 -7.29
C GLU A 183 6.38 27.50 -7.18
N ILE A 184 5.59 28.50 -7.51
CA ILE A 184 4.13 28.42 -7.58
C ILE A 184 3.73 28.41 -9.04
N GLU A 185 3.03 27.37 -9.44
CA GLU A 185 2.46 27.28 -10.78
C GLU A 185 1.19 28.11 -10.88
N LEU A 186 1.13 28.91 -11.91
CA LEU A 186 0.06 29.85 -12.21
C LEU A 186 -0.29 29.76 -13.70
N ALA A 187 -1.54 30.07 -14.05
CA ALA A 187 -1.92 30.18 -15.46
C ALA A 187 -2.92 31.31 -15.69
N LYS A 188 -2.90 31.85 -16.88
CA LYS A 188 -3.86 32.83 -17.35
C LYS A 188 -4.56 32.33 -18.59
N PRO A 189 -5.89 32.49 -18.71
CA PRO A 189 -6.60 32.17 -19.92
C PRO A 189 -6.16 33.13 -21.07
N PHE A 190 -6.14 32.63 -22.27
CA PHE A 190 -5.94 33.48 -23.44
C PHE A 190 -7.12 34.38 -23.68
N ASP A 191 -8.34 33.89 -23.42
CA ASP A 191 -9.58 34.63 -23.47
C ASP A 191 -10.50 34.17 -22.32
N TYR A 192 -10.57 34.96 -21.25
CA TYR A 192 -11.41 34.66 -20.09
C TYR A 192 -12.91 34.75 -20.43
N ASN A 193 -13.30 35.65 -21.30
CA ASN A 193 -14.73 35.82 -21.62
C ASN A 193 -15.26 34.58 -22.38
N SER A 194 -14.45 33.94 -23.20
CA SER A 194 -14.85 32.68 -23.85
C SER A 194 -15.02 31.55 -22.86
N LEU A 195 -14.29 31.52 -21.75
CA LEU A 195 -14.44 30.49 -20.72
C LEU A 195 -15.77 30.58 -19.94
N LEU A 196 -16.36 31.79 -19.83
CA LEU A 196 -17.64 31.97 -19.13
C LEU A 196 -18.78 31.18 -19.77
N GLU A 197 -18.71 30.93 -21.09
CA GLU A 197 -19.71 30.21 -21.87
C GLU A 197 -19.24 28.79 -22.27
N ASP A 198 -18.08 28.37 -21.81
CA ASP A 198 -17.48 27.10 -22.20
C ASP A 198 -17.93 25.96 -21.31
N GLU A 199 -18.94 25.22 -21.74
CA GLU A 199 -19.49 24.08 -21.02
C GLU A 199 -18.51 22.89 -20.94
N GLU A 200 -17.57 22.75 -21.88
CA GLU A 200 -16.50 21.73 -21.80
C GLU A 200 -15.59 22.04 -20.60
N PHE A 201 -15.20 23.32 -20.43
CA PHE A 201 -14.36 23.72 -19.31
C PHE A 201 -15.06 23.56 -17.95
N LYS A 202 -16.36 23.92 -17.89
CA LYS A 202 -17.15 23.71 -16.67
C LYS A 202 -17.24 22.22 -16.32
N SER A 203 -17.48 21.37 -17.31
CA SER A 203 -17.53 19.91 -17.13
C SER A 203 -16.21 19.33 -16.59
N ILE A 204 -15.07 19.77 -17.15
CA ILE A 204 -13.73 19.36 -16.69
C ILE A 204 -13.50 19.70 -15.20
N ASN A 205 -14.06 20.81 -14.70
CA ASN A 205 -13.90 21.23 -13.31
C ASN A 205 -14.95 20.64 -12.34
N THR A 206 -15.92 19.88 -12.86
CA THR A 206 -16.98 19.24 -12.07
C THR A 206 -16.65 17.76 -11.76
N GLU A 207 -15.86 17.10 -12.60
CA GLU A 207 -15.43 15.71 -12.44
C GLU A 207 -14.25 15.57 -11.49
#